data_84e31064d6a0a9d5f4cde36d30da00b4
#
_entry.id   84e31064d6a0a9d5f4cde36d30da00b4
#
_cell.length_a   1.000
_cell.length_b   1.000
_cell.length_c   1.000
_cell.angle_alpha   90.00
_cell.angle_beta   90.00
_cell.angle_gamma   90.00
#
_symmetry.space_group_name_H-M   'P 1'
#
loop_
_entity.id
_entity.type
_entity.pdbx_description
1 polymer ?
#
loop_
_entity_poly.entity_id
_entity_poly.type
_entity_poly.pdbx_seq_one_letter_code
_entity_poly.pdbx_strand_id
1 'polypeptide(L)'
;MPLGDRKMLSINTNVHSLFAQRSLSSSQGTLGTSLERLSTGLRINSAKDDAAGLYVSQKQTSDIRGIDQAIRNAGDGISLAQTAEGALGQMTNNIQRLREIAVQASNATVEDRTGLQKEADQLTQEISRIIQTTTFNGTSLFDVSGTSSLNFQVGQDGSATNQVSLTLSGMTGGAVSAYASSLTATGTVNVSSAATASAALATLETDIDNLSK
;
A
#
# COMPACT_ATOMS: atom_id res chain seq x y z
N MET A 1 64.50 68.58 -22.01
CA MET A 1 65.07 67.30 -21.53
C MET A 1 63.93 66.43 -20.96
N PRO A 2 63.56 65.33 -21.58
CA PRO A 2 62.57 64.45 -21.01
C PRO A 2 63.16 63.55 -19.96
N LEU A 3 62.60 63.56 -18.79
CA LEU A 3 62.95 62.65 -17.67
C LEU A 3 62.62 61.21 -18.10
N GLY A 4 63.68 60.45 -18.28
CA GLY A 4 63.55 59.02 -18.67
C GLY A 4 62.80 58.19 -17.65
N ASP A 5 61.91 57.41 -18.20
CA ASP A 5 61.14 56.40 -17.53
C ASP A 5 62.05 55.36 -16.85
N ARG A 6 62.33 55.54 -15.55
CA ARG A 6 63.11 54.57 -14.78
C ARG A 6 62.17 53.36 -14.54
N LYS A 7 62.18 52.35 -15.42
CA LYS A 7 61.70 51.02 -15.14
C LYS A 7 62.45 50.49 -13.90
N MET A 8 61.82 50.51 -12.76
CA MET A 8 62.37 49.85 -11.58
C MET A 8 62.42 48.35 -11.87
N LEU A 9 63.57 47.86 -12.25
CA LEU A 9 63.89 46.45 -12.32
C LEU A 9 64.00 45.94 -10.87
N SER A 10 62.88 45.38 -10.34
CA SER A 10 62.94 44.65 -9.09
C SER A 10 63.68 43.34 -9.30
N ILE A 11 64.91 43.26 -8.77
CA ILE A 11 65.83 42.13 -9.00
C ILE A 11 65.46 40.91 -8.18
N ASN A 12 64.69 41.04 -7.10
CA ASN A 12 64.37 39.95 -6.20
C ASN A 12 62.87 39.48 -6.24
N THR A 13 62.03 40.21 -6.98
CA THR A 13 60.58 39.80 -7.07
C THR A 13 60.09 40.08 -8.47
N ASN A 14 59.89 39.01 -9.24
CA ASN A 14 59.27 39.11 -10.57
C ASN A 14 57.75 39.09 -10.45
N VAL A 15 57.10 40.27 -10.32
CA VAL A 15 55.67 40.46 -10.17
C VAL A 15 54.88 39.84 -11.35
N HIS A 16 55.46 39.92 -12.55
CA HIS A 16 54.77 39.28 -13.74
C HIS A 16 54.81 37.80 -13.65
N SER A 17 55.87 37.16 -13.15
CA SER A 17 55.92 35.71 -12.92
C SER A 17 54.92 35.27 -11.84
N LEU A 18 54.82 35.99 -10.75
CA LEU A 18 53.86 35.73 -9.69
C LEU A 18 52.42 35.90 -10.19
N PHE A 19 52.14 36.90 -11.00
CA PHE A 19 50.83 37.08 -11.63
C PHE A 19 50.50 35.93 -12.58
N ALA A 20 51.43 35.52 -13.44
CA ALA A 20 51.26 34.39 -14.33
C ALA A 20 51.01 33.06 -13.58
N GLN A 21 51.74 32.80 -12.48
CA GLN A 21 51.53 31.65 -11.60
C GLN A 21 50.12 31.64 -10.97
N ARG A 22 49.68 32.81 -10.47
CA ARG A 22 48.31 32.94 -9.91
C ARG A 22 47.25 32.69 -10.96
N SER A 23 47.41 33.25 -12.17
CA SER A 23 46.47 33.04 -13.28
C SER A 23 46.44 31.58 -13.71
N LEU A 24 47.60 30.92 -13.79
CA LEU A 24 47.66 29.48 -14.12
C LEU A 24 47.00 28.63 -13.04
N SER A 25 47.27 28.89 -11.77
CA SER A 25 46.64 28.17 -10.66
C SER A 25 45.11 28.35 -10.65
N SER A 26 44.61 29.57 -10.91
CA SER A 26 43.20 29.86 -11.04
C SER A 26 42.55 29.09 -12.20
N SER A 27 43.22 29.07 -13.37
CA SER A 27 42.74 28.33 -14.55
C SER A 27 42.72 26.82 -14.31
N GLN A 28 43.73 26.27 -13.63
CA GLN A 28 43.76 24.86 -13.25
C GLN A 28 42.62 24.50 -12.29
N GLY A 29 42.34 25.37 -11.29
CA GLY A 29 41.21 25.17 -10.38
C GLY A 29 39.86 25.16 -11.11
N THR A 30 39.66 26.13 -12.03
CA THR A 30 38.44 26.19 -12.84
C THR A 30 38.29 24.97 -13.75
N LEU A 31 39.37 24.54 -14.38
CA LEU A 31 39.39 23.34 -15.24
C LEU A 31 39.08 22.09 -14.41
N GLY A 32 39.67 21.94 -13.21
CA GLY A 32 39.40 20.84 -12.29
C GLY A 32 37.91 20.74 -11.94
N THR A 33 37.31 21.88 -11.52
CA THR A 33 35.85 21.93 -11.22
C THR A 33 35.00 21.61 -12.46
N SER A 34 35.41 22.07 -13.65
CA SER A 34 34.65 21.77 -14.88
C SER A 34 34.74 20.30 -15.27
N LEU A 35 35.91 19.68 -15.12
CA LEU A 35 36.10 18.24 -15.35
C LEU A 35 35.32 17.39 -14.33
N GLU A 36 35.30 17.78 -13.06
CA GLU A 36 34.52 17.13 -12.03
C GLU A 36 33.02 17.16 -12.36
N ARG A 37 32.48 18.33 -12.72
CA ARG A 37 31.08 18.49 -13.16
C ARG A 37 30.76 17.70 -14.41
N LEU A 38 31.66 17.62 -15.37
CA LEU A 38 31.48 16.83 -16.57
C LEU A 38 31.48 15.33 -16.29
N SER A 39 32.38 14.89 -15.40
CA SER A 39 32.49 13.47 -15.01
C SER A 39 31.31 12.99 -14.20
N THR A 40 30.82 13.80 -13.27
CA THR A 40 29.67 13.44 -12.40
C THR A 40 28.32 13.75 -13.04
N GLY A 41 28.28 14.64 -14.04
CA GLY A 41 27.04 15.16 -14.60
C GLY A 41 26.26 16.10 -13.67
N LEU A 42 26.83 16.44 -12.51
CA LEU A 42 26.19 17.26 -11.50
C LEU A 42 26.85 18.64 -11.42
N ARG A 43 26.03 19.69 -11.28
CA ARG A 43 26.52 21.07 -11.08
C ARG A 43 27.07 21.28 -9.70
N ILE A 44 26.47 20.63 -8.68
CA ILE A 44 26.83 20.72 -7.27
C ILE A 44 27.29 19.34 -6.83
N ASN A 45 28.59 19.18 -6.55
CA ASN A 45 29.17 17.90 -6.12
C ASN A 45 29.49 17.89 -4.61
N SER A 46 29.77 19.05 -4.06
CA SER A 46 30.21 19.19 -2.65
C SER A 46 29.54 20.39 -1.99
N ALA A 47 29.57 20.40 -0.65
CA ALA A 47 29.11 21.54 0.15
C ALA A 47 29.96 22.81 -0.11
N LYS A 48 31.20 22.66 -0.65
CA LYS A 48 32.08 23.76 -1.03
C LYS A 48 31.51 24.52 -2.24
N ASP A 49 30.83 23.82 -3.16
CA ASP A 49 30.28 24.44 -4.37
C ASP A 49 29.01 25.25 -4.06
N ASP A 50 28.11 24.67 -3.26
CA ASP A 50 26.88 25.32 -2.79
C ASP A 50 26.24 24.46 -1.67
N ALA A 51 26.47 24.88 -0.43
CA ALA A 51 25.93 24.15 0.73
C ALA A 51 24.40 24.18 0.80
N ALA A 52 23.78 25.30 0.44
CA ALA A 52 22.32 25.44 0.45
C ALA A 52 21.69 24.62 -0.66
N GLY A 53 22.22 24.69 -1.87
CA GLY A 53 21.75 23.90 -3.00
C GLY A 53 21.96 22.40 -2.80
N LEU A 54 23.04 21.98 -2.18
CA LEU A 54 23.29 20.58 -1.84
C LEU A 54 22.24 20.06 -0.85
N TYR A 55 21.93 20.82 0.21
CA TYR A 55 20.88 20.45 1.17
C TYR A 55 19.52 20.29 0.50
N VAL A 56 19.11 21.26 -0.33
CA VAL A 56 17.85 21.21 -1.07
C VAL A 56 17.80 20.00 -2.02
N SER A 57 18.89 19.75 -2.75
CA SER A 57 19.01 18.60 -3.67
C SER A 57 18.90 17.26 -2.93
N GLN A 58 19.57 17.11 -1.78
CA GLN A 58 19.49 15.91 -0.97
C GLN A 58 18.08 15.70 -0.42
N LYS A 59 17.43 16.77 0.07
CA LYS A 59 16.05 16.71 0.54
C LYS A 59 15.09 16.27 -0.58
N GLN A 60 15.19 16.92 -1.75
CA GLN A 60 14.36 16.56 -2.91
C GLN A 60 14.62 15.12 -3.37
N THR A 61 15.87 14.66 -3.34
CA THR A 61 16.18 13.26 -3.67
C THR A 61 15.56 12.29 -2.67
N SER A 62 15.56 12.64 -1.39
CA SER A 62 14.87 11.86 -0.35
C SER A 62 13.36 11.82 -0.59
N ASP A 63 12.77 12.97 -0.91
CA ASP A 63 11.33 13.10 -1.18
C ASP A 63 10.93 12.26 -2.41
N ILE A 64 11.72 12.33 -3.49
CA ILE A 64 11.49 11.51 -4.70
C ILE A 64 11.52 10.02 -4.36
N ARG A 65 12.55 9.55 -3.63
CA ARG A 65 12.64 8.14 -3.22
C ARG A 65 11.48 7.73 -2.32
N GLY A 66 11.02 8.64 -1.45
CA GLY A 66 9.83 8.44 -0.63
C GLY A 66 8.57 8.27 -1.45
N ILE A 67 8.37 9.14 -2.46
CA ILE A 67 7.23 9.07 -3.38
C ILE A 67 7.28 7.79 -4.23
N ASP A 68 8.45 7.40 -4.74
CA ASP A 68 8.61 6.16 -5.50
C ASP A 68 8.23 4.93 -4.66
N GLN A 69 8.57 4.92 -3.37
CA GLN A 69 8.14 3.86 -2.45
C GLN A 69 6.63 3.93 -2.18
N ALA A 70 6.08 5.14 -2.01
CA ALA A 70 4.66 5.35 -1.79
C ALA A 70 3.81 4.86 -2.99
N ILE A 71 4.28 5.05 -4.22
CA ILE A 71 3.64 4.51 -5.42
C ILE A 71 3.62 2.97 -5.40
N ARG A 72 4.71 2.33 -5.00
CA ARG A 72 4.75 0.86 -4.85
C ARG A 72 3.78 0.39 -3.77
N ASN A 73 3.78 1.04 -2.60
CA ASN A 73 2.86 0.71 -1.52
C ASN A 73 1.39 0.88 -1.92
N ALA A 74 1.08 1.91 -2.72
CA ALA A 74 -0.26 2.09 -3.28
C ALA A 74 -0.64 0.95 -4.24
N GLY A 75 0.30 0.50 -5.08
CA GLY A 75 0.12 -0.68 -5.94
C GLY A 75 -0.15 -1.95 -5.15
N ASP A 76 0.59 -2.16 -4.05
CA ASP A 76 0.37 -3.28 -3.14
C ASP A 76 -1.01 -3.21 -2.48
N GLY A 77 -1.45 -2.00 -2.07
CA GLY A 77 -2.78 -1.76 -1.52
C GLY A 77 -3.89 -2.07 -2.52
N ILE A 78 -3.74 -1.69 -3.78
CA ILE A 78 -4.69 -2.01 -4.86
C ILE A 78 -4.75 -3.53 -5.07
N SER A 79 -3.61 -4.20 -5.12
CA SER A 79 -3.54 -5.65 -5.31
C SER A 79 -4.20 -6.42 -4.16
N LEU A 80 -4.02 -5.93 -2.93
CA LEU A 80 -4.70 -6.47 -1.75
C LEU A 80 -6.21 -6.28 -1.84
N ALA A 81 -6.67 -5.06 -2.19
CA ALA A 81 -8.09 -4.76 -2.34
C ALA A 81 -8.75 -5.65 -3.40
N GLN A 82 -8.10 -5.87 -4.54
CA GLN A 82 -8.59 -6.77 -5.59
C GLN A 82 -8.67 -8.22 -5.12
N THR A 83 -7.71 -8.67 -4.30
CA THR A 83 -7.73 -10.02 -3.71
C THR A 83 -8.90 -10.16 -2.74
N ALA A 84 -9.13 -9.14 -1.89
CA ALA A 84 -10.27 -9.11 -0.98
C ALA A 84 -11.61 -9.07 -1.73
N GLU A 85 -11.73 -8.23 -2.76
CA GLU A 85 -12.94 -8.13 -3.60
C GLU A 85 -13.27 -9.46 -4.28
N GLY A 86 -12.26 -10.15 -4.81
CA GLY A 86 -12.45 -11.47 -5.40
C GLY A 86 -13.01 -12.49 -4.41
N ALA A 87 -12.50 -12.52 -3.19
CA ALA A 87 -12.98 -13.40 -2.13
C ALA A 87 -14.39 -13.02 -1.65
N LEU A 88 -14.65 -11.72 -1.45
CA LEU A 88 -15.98 -11.19 -1.09
C LEU A 88 -17.04 -11.52 -2.15
N GLY A 89 -16.67 -11.43 -3.43
CA GLY A 89 -17.55 -11.81 -4.53
C GLY A 89 -17.96 -13.29 -4.48
N GLN A 90 -17.02 -14.21 -4.18
CA GLN A 90 -17.33 -15.62 -4.02
C GLN A 90 -18.21 -15.88 -2.78
N MET A 91 -17.92 -15.22 -1.66
CA MET A 91 -18.77 -15.34 -0.45
C MET A 91 -20.18 -14.83 -0.71
N THR A 92 -20.33 -13.71 -1.40
CA THR A 92 -21.65 -13.15 -1.78
C THR A 92 -22.44 -14.14 -2.63
N ASN A 93 -21.82 -14.77 -3.62
CA ASN A 93 -22.46 -15.79 -4.44
C ASN A 93 -22.94 -16.98 -3.61
N ASN A 94 -22.12 -17.46 -2.68
CA ASN A 94 -22.48 -18.56 -1.79
C ASN A 94 -23.65 -18.19 -0.84
N ILE A 95 -23.65 -16.97 -0.30
CA ILE A 95 -24.73 -16.48 0.58
C ILE A 95 -26.01 -16.28 -0.21
N GLN A 96 -25.96 -15.78 -1.44
CA GLN A 96 -27.14 -15.71 -2.32
C GLN A 96 -27.71 -17.11 -2.58
N ARG A 97 -26.87 -18.10 -2.81
CA ARG A 97 -27.32 -19.50 -2.97
C ARG A 97 -27.92 -20.05 -1.68
N LEU A 98 -27.33 -19.76 -0.51
CA LEU A 98 -27.92 -20.09 0.78
C LEU A 98 -29.31 -19.47 0.97
N ARG A 99 -29.49 -18.23 0.53
CA ARG A 99 -30.80 -17.55 0.56
C ARG A 99 -31.82 -18.25 -0.33
N GLU A 100 -31.44 -18.67 -1.53
CA GLU A 100 -32.34 -19.46 -2.41
C GLU A 100 -32.77 -20.76 -1.73
N ILE A 101 -31.82 -21.49 -1.12
CA ILE A 101 -32.12 -22.73 -0.38
C ILE A 101 -33.05 -22.45 0.80
N ALA A 102 -32.81 -21.37 1.55
CA ALA A 102 -33.65 -20.99 2.69
C ALA A 102 -35.08 -20.61 2.25
N VAL A 103 -35.26 -19.91 1.12
CA VAL A 103 -36.57 -19.61 0.53
C VAL A 103 -37.26 -20.92 0.13
N GLN A 104 -36.56 -21.84 -0.52
CA GLN A 104 -37.12 -23.13 -0.90
C GLN A 104 -37.53 -23.95 0.33
N ALA A 105 -36.69 -24.02 1.35
CA ALA A 105 -36.93 -24.76 2.58
C ALA A 105 -38.03 -24.16 3.47
N SER A 106 -38.29 -22.85 3.35
CA SER A 106 -39.37 -22.18 4.09
C SER A 106 -40.76 -22.56 3.61
N ASN A 107 -40.87 -23.16 2.41
CA ASN A 107 -42.15 -23.59 1.88
C ASN A 107 -42.69 -24.82 2.66
N ALA A 108 -43.93 -24.71 3.18
CA ALA A 108 -44.56 -25.75 3.97
C ALA A 108 -44.77 -27.06 3.21
N THR A 109 -44.83 -27.04 1.85
CA THR A 109 -45.05 -28.23 1.01
C THR A 109 -43.78 -29.10 0.85
N VAL A 110 -42.62 -28.65 1.33
CA VAL A 110 -41.38 -29.43 1.27
C VAL A 110 -41.35 -30.39 2.46
N GLU A 111 -41.52 -31.70 2.22
CA GLU A 111 -41.52 -32.73 3.26
C GLU A 111 -40.10 -33.14 3.68
N ASP A 112 -39.17 -33.31 2.71
CA ASP A 112 -37.78 -33.68 2.97
C ASP A 112 -36.82 -32.51 2.67
N ARG A 113 -36.22 -31.97 3.72
CA ARG A 113 -35.24 -30.88 3.68
C ARG A 113 -33.81 -31.36 3.87
N THR A 114 -33.59 -32.68 3.99
CA THR A 114 -32.26 -33.24 4.29
C THR A 114 -31.26 -32.92 3.19
N GLY A 115 -31.65 -32.94 1.94
CA GLY A 115 -30.81 -32.58 0.81
C GLY A 115 -30.45 -31.11 0.82
N LEU A 116 -31.42 -30.22 1.10
CA LEU A 116 -31.23 -28.78 1.18
C LEU A 116 -30.30 -28.39 2.36
N GLN A 117 -30.44 -29.08 3.50
CA GLN A 117 -29.55 -28.86 4.65
C GLN A 117 -28.12 -29.26 4.33
N LYS A 118 -27.86 -30.37 3.66
CA LYS A 118 -26.52 -30.79 3.24
C LYS A 118 -25.89 -29.80 2.28
N GLU A 119 -26.64 -29.26 1.32
CA GLU A 119 -26.15 -28.22 0.42
C GLU A 119 -25.82 -26.94 1.19
N ALA A 120 -26.69 -26.52 2.11
CA ALA A 120 -26.43 -25.35 2.99
C ALA A 120 -25.17 -25.53 3.85
N ASP A 121 -24.98 -26.72 4.43
CA ASP A 121 -23.77 -27.03 5.22
C ASP A 121 -22.51 -26.95 4.36
N GLN A 122 -22.52 -27.46 3.12
CA GLN A 122 -21.37 -27.39 2.20
C GLN A 122 -21.04 -25.95 1.80
N LEU A 123 -22.05 -25.13 1.48
CA LEU A 123 -21.86 -23.72 1.17
C LEU A 123 -21.32 -22.93 2.37
N THR A 124 -21.81 -23.23 3.57
CA THR A 124 -21.32 -22.64 4.81
C THR A 124 -19.85 -23.00 5.06
N GLN A 125 -19.46 -24.26 4.85
CA GLN A 125 -18.07 -24.69 4.96
C GLN A 125 -17.18 -24.00 3.92
N GLU A 126 -17.67 -23.79 2.70
CA GLU A 126 -16.92 -23.09 1.66
C GLU A 126 -16.72 -21.60 2.01
N ILE A 127 -17.72 -20.92 2.56
CA ILE A 127 -17.59 -19.55 3.06
C ILE A 127 -16.51 -19.50 4.17
N SER A 128 -16.59 -20.42 5.12
CA SER A 128 -15.61 -20.55 6.20
C SER A 128 -14.19 -20.77 5.65
N ARG A 129 -14.04 -21.64 4.65
CA ARG A 129 -12.75 -21.89 4.00
C ARG A 129 -12.23 -20.62 3.34
N ILE A 130 -13.05 -19.87 2.60
CA ILE A 130 -12.63 -18.61 1.97
C ILE A 130 -12.13 -17.64 3.02
N ILE A 131 -12.84 -17.44 4.12
CA ILE A 131 -12.45 -16.53 5.21
C ILE A 131 -11.07 -16.92 5.78
N GLN A 132 -10.84 -18.21 6.04
CA GLN A 132 -9.63 -18.67 6.70
C GLN A 132 -8.42 -18.79 5.75
N THR A 133 -8.65 -19.05 4.46
CA THR A 133 -7.57 -19.28 3.50
C THR A 133 -7.19 -18.05 2.68
N THR A 134 -8.01 -17.00 2.67
CA THR A 134 -7.69 -15.79 1.92
C THR A 134 -6.60 -15.01 2.63
N THR A 135 -5.41 -15.05 2.07
CA THR A 135 -4.23 -14.36 2.59
C THR A 135 -3.59 -13.51 1.52
N PHE A 136 -2.98 -12.40 1.94
CA PHE A 136 -2.14 -11.57 1.09
C PHE A 136 -0.75 -11.46 1.73
N ASN A 137 0.28 -11.88 1.01
CA ASN A 137 1.67 -11.91 1.51
C ASN A 137 1.80 -12.62 2.88
N GLY A 138 1.06 -13.73 3.07
CA GLY A 138 1.07 -14.51 4.31
C GLY A 138 0.24 -13.93 5.47
N THR A 139 -0.37 -12.76 5.28
CA THR A 139 -1.28 -12.16 6.27
C THR A 139 -2.72 -12.48 5.89
N SER A 140 -3.53 -12.98 6.85
CA SER A 140 -4.95 -13.20 6.65
C SER A 140 -5.65 -11.86 6.43
N LEU A 141 -6.49 -11.79 5.38
CA LEU A 141 -7.26 -10.58 5.08
C LEU A 141 -8.51 -10.46 5.95
N PHE A 142 -9.10 -11.59 6.30
CA PHE A 142 -10.34 -11.67 7.06
C PHE A 142 -10.04 -12.18 8.47
N ASP A 143 -9.69 -11.26 9.37
CA ASP A 143 -9.53 -11.61 10.79
C ASP A 143 -10.87 -11.52 11.49
N VAL A 144 -11.29 -12.65 12.07
CA VAL A 144 -12.56 -12.77 12.81
C VAL A 144 -12.48 -12.29 14.24
N SER A 145 -11.29 -12.04 14.74
CA SER A 145 -11.04 -11.63 16.13
C SER A 145 -11.02 -10.11 16.34
N GLY A 146 -11.05 -9.31 15.27
CA GLY A 146 -10.97 -7.85 15.36
C GLY A 146 -11.29 -7.12 14.06
N THR A 147 -11.26 -5.80 14.11
CA THR A 147 -11.27 -4.94 12.92
C THR A 147 -9.91 -5.02 12.24
N SER A 148 -9.83 -5.68 11.09
CA SER A 148 -8.63 -5.64 10.26
C SER A 148 -8.53 -4.27 9.59
N SER A 149 -7.71 -3.40 10.15
CA SER A 149 -7.36 -2.12 9.53
C SER A 149 -5.93 -2.20 9.02
N LEU A 150 -5.76 -2.13 7.71
CA LEU A 150 -4.47 -2.16 7.04
C LEU A 150 -4.15 -0.75 6.55
N ASN A 151 -3.06 -0.17 7.06
CA ASN A 151 -2.64 1.17 6.71
C ASN A 151 -1.52 1.13 5.66
N PHE A 152 -1.74 1.78 4.54
CA PHE A 152 -0.76 1.93 3.46
C PHE A 152 -0.19 3.34 3.48
N GLN A 153 1.13 3.45 3.60
CA GLN A 153 1.82 4.73 3.49
C GLN A 153 1.94 5.11 2.01
N VAL A 154 1.15 6.10 1.57
CA VAL A 154 1.08 6.57 0.18
C VAL A 154 1.70 7.95 -0.02
N GLY A 155 2.35 8.50 0.99
CA GLY A 155 3.07 9.77 0.92
C GLY A 155 4.47 9.66 1.49
N GLN A 156 5.27 10.71 1.25
CA GLN A 156 6.69 10.76 1.58
C GLN A 156 7.00 10.91 3.06
N ASP A 157 6.05 11.36 3.86
CA ASP A 157 6.21 11.62 5.28
C ASP A 157 5.22 10.80 6.14
N GLY A 158 5.48 10.73 7.45
CA GLY A 158 4.67 9.98 8.42
C GLY A 158 3.36 10.66 8.84
N SER A 159 2.89 11.66 8.10
CA SER A 159 1.60 12.31 8.39
C SER A 159 0.44 11.37 8.15
N ALA A 160 -0.59 11.41 9.00
CA ALA A 160 -1.81 10.62 8.84
C ALA A 160 -2.54 10.91 7.51
N THR A 161 -2.37 12.11 6.93
CA THR A 161 -2.92 12.47 5.62
C THR A 161 -2.25 11.72 4.46
N ASN A 162 -1.08 11.16 4.70
CA ASN A 162 -0.30 10.39 3.73
C ASN A 162 -0.50 8.86 3.90
N GLN A 163 -1.53 8.46 4.64
CA GLN A 163 -1.90 7.07 4.85
C GLN A 163 -3.30 6.82 4.30
N VAL A 164 -3.46 5.70 3.60
CA VAL A 164 -4.76 5.16 3.21
C VAL A 164 -5.03 3.94 4.08
N SER A 165 -6.14 3.97 4.81
CA SER A 165 -6.58 2.86 5.65
C SER A 165 -7.63 2.05 4.91
N LEU A 166 -7.39 0.78 4.70
CA LEU A 166 -8.39 -0.17 4.29
C LEU A 166 -8.92 -0.87 5.54
N THR A 167 -10.19 -0.64 5.85
CA THR A 167 -10.84 -1.25 7.00
C THR A 167 -11.85 -2.30 6.54
N LEU A 168 -11.60 -3.54 6.88
CA LEU A 168 -12.49 -4.67 6.60
C LEU A 168 -13.38 -4.92 7.84
N SER A 169 -14.24 -3.94 8.17
CA SER A 169 -15.01 -3.94 9.42
C SER A 169 -16.30 -4.77 9.40
N GLY A 170 -16.79 -5.13 8.22
CA GLY A 170 -18.04 -5.87 8.07
C GLY A 170 -18.00 -7.35 8.51
N MET A 171 -16.79 -7.88 8.75
CA MET A 171 -16.56 -9.29 9.04
C MET A 171 -16.66 -9.66 10.53
N THR A 172 -16.69 -8.67 11.42
CA THR A 172 -16.64 -8.90 12.88
C THR A 172 -17.99 -8.90 13.58
N GLY A 173 -19.06 -8.55 12.88
CA GLY A 173 -20.42 -8.48 13.44
C GLY A 173 -21.39 -9.39 12.73
N GLY A 174 -22.09 -10.25 13.44
CA GLY A 174 -23.17 -11.06 12.90
C GLY A 174 -22.74 -12.48 12.49
N ALA A 175 -23.48 -13.09 11.57
CA ALA A 175 -23.31 -14.48 11.18
C ALA A 175 -22.00 -14.76 10.45
N VAL A 176 -21.34 -13.75 9.84
CA VAL A 176 -20.03 -13.93 9.19
C VAL A 176 -18.96 -14.37 10.19
N SER A 177 -18.97 -13.85 11.42
CA SER A 177 -18.07 -14.33 12.48
C SER A 177 -18.42 -15.76 12.92
N ALA A 178 -19.69 -16.15 12.81
CA ALA A 178 -20.12 -17.53 13.08
C ALA A 178 -19.66 -18.51 11.99
N TYR A 179 -19.58 -18.08 10.72
CA TYR A 179 -18.99 -18.90 9.64
C TYR A 179 -17.49 -19.15 9.86
N ALA A 180 -16.79 -18.16 10.37
CA ALA A 180 -15.35 -18.26 10.53
C ALA A 180 -14.92 -19.15 11.70
N SER A 181 -15.72 -19.25 12.75
CA SER A 181 -15.38 -20.06 13.93
C SER A 181 -15.57 -21.56 13.70
N SER A 182 -16.10 -21.99 12.57
CA SER A 182 -16.52 -23.37 12.42
C SER A 182 -16.39 -23.97 11.01
N LEU A 183 -15.14 -24.30 10.64
CA LEU A 183 -14.91 -25.31 9.59
C LEU A 183 -15.60 -26.66 9.89
N THR A 184 -16.14 -26.83 11.08
CA THR A 184 -16.76 -28.07 11.57
C THR A 184 -18.22 -27.89 12.01
N ALA A 185 -18.79 -26.67 11.98
CA ALA A 185 -20.16 -26.48 12.43
C ALA A 185 -21.16 -26.80 11.32
N THR A 186 -21.65 -27.98 11.37
CA THR A 186 -22.99 -28.33 10.88
C THR A 186 -23.99 -27.42 11.56
N GLY A 187 -24.74 -26.63 10.78
CA GLY A 187 -25.89 -25.94 11.32
C GLY A 187 -25.81 -24.44 11.52
N THR A 188 -24.83 -23.74 10.95
CA THR A 188 -24.80 -22.26 10.99
C THR A 188 -26.00 -21.65 10.26
N VAL A 189 -26.42 -22.26 9.14
CA VAL A 189 -27.67 -21.95 8.44
C VAL A 189 -28.60 -23.18 8.54
N ASN A 190 -29.55 -23.11 9.43
CA ASN A 190 -30.46 -24.24 9.67
C ASN A 190 -31.72 -24.12 8.80
N VAL A 191 -31.87 -25.02 7.86
CA VAL A 191 -33.01 -25.11 6.95
C VAL A 191 -33.80 -26.43 7.13
N SER A 192 -33.59 -27.13 8.26
CA SER A 192 -34.21 -28.41 8.55
C SER A 192 -35.72 -28.32 8.78
N SER A 193 -36.25 -27.14 9.07
CA SER A 193 -37.69 -26.87 9.21
C SER A 193 -38.06 -25.55 8.51
N ALA A 194 -39.34 -25.39 8.16
CA ALA A 194 -39.82 -24.14 7.56
C ALA A 194 -39.63 -22.93 8.46
N ALA A 195 -39.77 -23.08 9.78
CA ALA A 195 -39.58 -22.02 10.74
C ALA A 195 -38.10 -21.59 10.87
N THR A 196 -37.18 -22.57 10.94
CA THR A 196 -35.72 -22.26 11.00
C THR A 196 -35.21 -21.69 9.68
N ALA A 197 -35.73 -22.15 8.54
CA ALA A 197 -35.40 -21.60 7.23
C ALA A 197 -35.86 -20.12 7.08
N SER A 198 -37.07 -19.81 7.57
CA SER A 198 -37.56 -18.42 7.59
C SER A 198 -36.72 -17.51 8.51
N ALA A 199 -36.26 -18.01 9.66
CA ALA A 199 -35.37 -17.28 10.54
C ALA A 199 -33.98 -17.05 9.89
N ALA A 200 -33.48 -18.05 9.16
CA ALA A 200 -32.21 -17.96 8.43
C ALA A 200 -32.23 -16.87 7.33
N LEU A 201 -33.36 -16.60 6.71
CA LEU A 201 -33.49 -15.55 5.69
C LEU A 201 -33.14 -14.17 6.23
N ALA A 202 -33.58 -13.82 7.44
CA ALA A 202 -33.26 -12.52 8.05
C ALA A 202 -31.76 -12.35 8.35
N THR A 203 -31.09 -13.44 8.77
CA THR A 203 -29.65 -13.41 9.01
C THR A 203 -28.84 -13.31 7.71
N LEU A 204 -29.23 -14.05 6.68
CA LEU A 204 -28.59 -14.02 5.36
C LEU A 204 -28.74 -12.66 4.67
N GLU A 205 -29.85 -11.96 4.87
CA GLU A 205 -30.06 -10.59 4.36
C GLU A 205 -29.10 -9.62 5.03
N THR A 206 -28.95 -9.72 6.35
CA THR A 206 -27.97 -8.91 7.10
C THR A 206 -26.52 -9.21 6.66
N ASP A 207 -26.21 -10.45 6.34
CA ASP A 207 -24.87 -10.85 5.89
C ASP A 207 -24.54 -10.29 4.51
N ILE A 208 -25.51 -10.27 3.58
CA ILE A 208 -25.35 -9.65 2.26
C ILE A 208 -25.09 -8.15 2.42
N ASP A 209 -25.86 -7.48 3.31
CA ASP A 209 -25.68 -6.06 3.59
C ASP A 209 -24.29 -5.76 4.17
N ASN A 210 -23.80 -6.60 5.06
CA ASN A 210 -22.48 -6.44 5.68
C ASN A 210 -21.31 -6.67 4.71
N LEU A 211 -21.48 -7.58 3.74
CA LEU A 211 -20.46 -7.84 2.70
C LEU A 211 -20.42 -6.75 1.62
N SER A 212 -21.48 -5.94 1.49
CA SER A 212 -21.59 -4.89 0.47
C SER A 212 -21.17 -3.49 0.95
N LYS A 213 -20.81 -3.35 2.21
CA LYS A 213 -20.34 -2.09 2.83
C LYS A 213 -18.82 -2.03 2.91
#